data_1fd3afc98d05f3aa1441330b8256637f
#
_entry.id   1fd3afc98d05f3aa1441330b8256637f
#
_cell.length_a   1.000
_cell.length_b   1.000
_cell.length_c   1.000
_cell.angle_alpha   90.00
_cell.angle_beta   90.00
_cell.angle_gamma   90.00
#
_symmetry.space_group_name_H-M   'P 1'
#
loop_
_entity.id
_entity.type
_entity.pdbx_description
1 polymer ?
#
loop_
_entity_poly.entity_id
_entity_poly.type
_entity_poly.pdbx_seq_one_letter_code
_entity_poly.pdbx_strand_id
1 'polypeptide(L)'
;MLIDSNLIIYATQPPQRLLRGWLVEYATHYSAISRLETLGYQHLGEAEKQAIVLLLDQLEIGMIGMTTFELAIALRQQRKMTLGDALIAASCLEHQLPLATANEKDFEWIAALPIHNPMRQ
;
A
#
# COMPACT_ATOMS: atom_id res chain seq x y z
N MET A 1 4.85 5.14 -7.78
CA MET A 1 5.04 4.57 -6.44
C MET A 1 3.89 3.64 -6.07
N LEU A 2 4.16 2.72 -5.18
CA LEU A 2 3.17 1.77 -4.69
C LEU A 2 2.52 2.34 -3.42
N ILE A 3 1.19 2.25 -3.32
CA ILE A 3 0.48 2.82 -2.16
C ILE A 3 0.13 1.74 -1.13
N ASP A 4 0.29 2.11 0.14
CA ASP A 4 -0.07 1.29 1.29
C ASP A 4 -1.59 1.20 1.45
N SER A 5 -2.07 0.11 2.03
CA SER A 5 -3.50 -0.13 2.25
C SER A 5 -4.20 0.99 3.01
N ASN A 6 -3.56 1.55 4.02
CA ASN A 6 -4.16 2.63 4.82
C ASN A 6 -4.42 3.89 3.99
N LEU A 7 -3.53 4.21 3.04
CA LEU A 7 -3.76 5.35 2.16
C LEU A 7 -4.92 5.11 1.21
N ILE A 8 -5.12 3.87 0.77
CA ILE A 8 -6.28 3.51 -0.06
C ILE A 8 -7.56 3.83 0.71
N ILE A 9 -7.62 3.40 1.98
CA ILE A 9 -8.79 3.63 2.83
C ILE A 9 -9.00 5.12 3.06
N TYR A 10 -7.96 5.86 3.44
CA TYR A 10 -8.05 7.29 3.68
C TYR A 10 -8.50 8.06 2.45
N ALA A 11 -7.99 7.70 1.28
CA ALA A 11 -8.30 8.39 0.03
C ALA A 11 -9.78 8.29 -0.37
N THR A 12 -10.49 7.28 0.10
CA THR A 12 -11.91 7.09 -0.21
C THR A 12 -12.84 7.85 0.74
N GLN A 13 -12.29 8.51 1.76
CA GLN A 13 -13.08 9.28 2.70
C GLN A 13 -13.27 10.72 2.18
N PRO A 14 -14.48 11.30 2.32
CA PRO A 14 -14.80 12.61 1.72
C PRO A 14 -13.83 13.75 2.04
N PRO A 15 -13.26 13.88 3.27
CA PRO A 15 -12.37 14.99 3.59
C PRO A 15 -11.01 14.94 2.90
N GLN A 16 -10.65 13.82 2.25
CA GLN A 16 -9.28 13.58 1.77
C GLN A 16 -9.08 13.97 0.29
N ARG A 17 -9.55 15.15 -0.08
CA ARG A 17 -9.44 15.65 -1.45
C ARG A 17 -8.01 15.82 -1.93
N LEU A 18 -7.16 16.40 -1.08
CA LEU A 18 -5.76 16.63 -1.43
C LEU A 18 -5.01 15.32 -1.59
N LEU A 19 -5.30 14.36 -0.73
CA LEU A 19 -4.70 13.03 -0.84
C LEU A 19 -5.09 12.36 -2.16
N ARG A 20 -6.37 12.43 -2.54
CA ARG A 20 -6.82 11.86 -3.82
C ARG A 20 -6.08 12.48 -5.01
N GLY A 21 -5.94 13.81 -5.01
CA GLY A 21 -5.20 14.51 -6.06
C GLY A 21 -3.75 14.08 -6.13
N TRP A 22 -3.10 13.94 -4.98
CA TRP A 22 -1.72 13.49 -4.90
C TRP A 22 -1.58 12.06 -5.44
N LEU A 23 -2.50 11.16 -5.07
CA LEU A 23 -2.47 9.77 -5.54
C LEU A 23 -2.67 9.67 -7.05
N VAL A 24 -3.59 10.47 -7.61
CA VAL A 24 -3.80 10.49 -9.07
C VAL A 24 -2.51 10.87 -9.80
N GLU A 25 -1.71 11.77 -9.23
CA GLU A 25 -0.49 12.23 -9.86
C GLU A 25 0.68 11.27 -9.68
N TYR A 26 0.83 10.68 -8.50
CA TYR A 26 2.05 9.94 -8.16
C TYR A 26 1.89 8.44 -7.97
N ALA A 27 0.72 7.97 -7.62
CA ALA A 27 0.50 6.54 -7.39
C ALA A 27 0.38 5.79 -8.71
N THR A 28 1.08 4.66 -8.82
CA THR A 28 1.07 3.82 -10.02
C THR A 28 0.63 2.39 -9.73
N HIS A 29 0.94 1.90 -8.53
CA HIS A 29 0.77 0.48 -8.18
C HIS A 29 0.15 0.31 -6.81
N TYR A 30 -0.45 -0.86 -6.59
CA TYR A 30 -0.80 -1.37 -5.27
C TYR A 30 -0.49 -2.87 -5.22
N SER A 31 -0.19 -3.39 -4.03
CA SER A 31 0.05 -4.82 -3.85
C SER A 31 -1.27 -5.59 -3.81
N ALA A 32 -1.29 -6.80 -4.36
CA ALA A 32 -2.45 -7.67 -4.30
C ALA A 32 -2.97 -7.86 -2.87
N ILE A 33 -2.07 -7.84 -1.86
CA ILE A 33 -2.50 -7.95 -0.46
C ILE A 33 -3.40 -6.79 -0.05
N SER A 34 -3.18 -5.59 -0.61
CA SER A 34 -4.00 -4.42 -0.28
C SER A 34 -5.44 -4.58 -0.77
N ARG A 35 -5.64 -5.28 -1.88
CA ARG A 35 -6.99 -5.61 -2.35
C ARG A 35 -7.72 -6.48 -1.33
N LEU A 36 -7.03 -7.48 -0.80
CA LEU A 36 -7.59 -8.35 0.23
C LEU A 36 -7.85 -7.59 1.54
N GLU A 37 -6.91 -6.76 1.98
CA GLU A 37 -7.03 -6.01 3.23
C GLU A 37 -8.15 -4.97 3.19
N THR A 38 -8.34 -4.31 2.05
CA THR A 38 -9.34 -3.24 1.93
C THR A 38 -10.72 -3.78 1.58
N LEU A 39 -10.82 -4.57 0.52
CA LEU A 39 -12.10 -5.11 0.05
C LEU A 39 -12.58 -6.30 0.88
N GLY A 40 -11.67 -6.96 1.59
CA GLY A 40 -11.98 -8.09 2.46
C GLY A 40 -12.48 -7.72 3.84
N TYR A 41 -12.57 -6.43 4.16
CA TYR A 41 -13.04 -6.01 5.48
C TYR A 41 -14.53 -6.32 5.63
N GLN A 42 -14.89 -7.08 6.68
CA GLN A 42 -16.25 -7.61 6.85
C GLN A 42 -17.31 -6.53 7.07
N HIS A 43 -16.94 -5.36 7.57
CA HIS A 43 -17.87 -4.25 7.82
C HIS A 43 -17.87 -3.20 6.71
N LEU A 44 -17.30 -3.53 5.56
CA LEU A 44 -17.21 -2.59 4.45
C LEU A 44 -18.58 -2.29 3.86
N GLY A 45 -18.96 -1.00 3.83
CA GLY A 45 -20.20 -0.56 3.23
C GLY A 45 -20.13 -0.56 1.70
N GLU A 46 -21.28 -0.58 1.04
CA GLU A 46 -21.33 -0.65 -0.42
C GLU A 46 -20.72 0.60 -1.08
N ALA A 47 -20.97 1.78 -0.55
CA ALA A 47 -20.40 3.02 -1.08
C ALA A 47 -18.88 3.04 -0.95
N GLU A 48 -18.36 2.60 0.19
CA GLU A 48 -16.92 2.49 0.43
C GLU A 48 -16.28 1.49 -0.53
N LYS A 49 -16.92 0.33 -0.71
CA LYS A 49 -16.44 -0.70 -1.63
C LYS A 49 -16.30 -0.15 -3.04
N GLN A 50 -17.33 0.55 -3.53
CA GLN A 50 -17.30 1.12 -4.88
C GLN A 50 -16.17 2.15 -5.03
N ALA A 51 -15.98 3.00 -4.01
CA ALA A 51 -14.92 3.99 -4.04
C ALA A 51 -13.53 3.36 -4.08
N ILE A 52 -13.31 2.29 -3.31
CA ILE A 52 -12.05 1.54 -3.31
C ILE A 52 -11.81 0.89 -4.68
N VAL A 53 -12.82 0.22 -5.23
CA VAL A 53 -12.71 -0.42 -6.55
C VAL A 53 -12.34 0.60 -7.63
N LEU A 54 -13.00 1.76 -7.63
CA LEU A 54 -12.70 2.82 -8.60
C LEU A 54 -11.26 3.30 -8.49
N LEU A 55 -10.75 3.45 -7.28
CA LEU A 55 -9.35 3.85 -7.09
C LEU A 55 -8.40 2.77 -7.58
N LEU A 56 -8.62 1.52 -7.18
CA LEU A 56 -7.74 0.41 -7.55
C LEU A 56 -7.74 0.15 -9.06
N ASP A 57 -8.87 0.36 -9.73
CA ASP A 57 -8.97 0.17 -11.18
C ASP A 57 -8.08 1.14 -11.98
N GLN A 58 -7.64 2.22 -11.36
CA GLN A 58 -6.74 3.20 -11.98
C GLN A 58 -5.27 2.87 -11.78
N LEU A 59 -4.98 1.85 -10.99
CA LEU A 59 -3.61 1.47 -10.64
C LEU A 59 -3.29 0.07 -11.16
N GLU A 60 -1.99 -0.20 -11.32
CA GLU A 60 -1.54 -1.55 -11.65
C GLU A 60 -1.45 -2.38 -10.38
N ILE A 61 -1.93 -3.61 -10.45
CA ILE A 61 -1.80 -4.53 -9.34
C ILE A 61 -0.43 -5.20 -9.35
N GLY A 62 0.28 -5.15 -8.22
CA GLY A 62 1.50 -5.94 -8.02
C GLY A 62 1.13 -7.32 -7.51
N MET A 63 1.22 -8.31 -8.38
CA MET A 63 0.91 -9.69 -8.01
C MET A 63 1.99 -10.25 -7.07
N ILE A 64 1.56 -11.12 -6.17
CA ILE A 64 2.43 -11.73 -5.17
C ILE A 64 2.83 -13.12 -5.67
N GLY A 65 4.13 -13.29 -5.91
CA GLY A 65 4.70 -14.56 -6.33
C GLY A 65 5.75 -15.05 -5.33
N MET A 66 6.51 -16.07 -5.72
CA MET A 66 7.53 -16.63 -4.83
C MET A 66 8.65 -15.64 -4.51
N THR A 67 9.05 -14.81 -5.47
CA THR A 67 10.06 -13.78 -5.21
C THR A 67 9.59 -12.81 -4.13
N THR A 68 8.32 -12.39 -4.21
CA THR A 68 7.73 -11.51 -3.19
C THR A 68 7.76 -12.17 -1.82
N PHE A 69 7.37 -13.44 -1.72
CA PHE A 69 7.39 -14.18 -0.47
C PHE A 69 8.79 -14.30 0.10
N GLU A 70 9.78 -14.60 -0.73
CA GLU A 70 11.16 -14.74 -0.24
C GLU A 70 11.69 -13.40 0.32
N LEU A 71 11.40 -12.30 -0.34
CA LEU A 71 11.76 -10.98 0.17
C LEU A 71 11.03 -10.67 1.48
N ALA A 72 9.74 -10.99 1.56
CA ALA A 72 8.96 -10.77 2.78
C ALA A 72 9.48 -11.62 3.94
N ILE A 73 9.86 -12.87 3.68
CA ILE A 73 10.48 -13.74 4.68
C ILE A 73 11.75 -13.11 5.22
N ALA A 74 12.62 -12.63 4.32
CA ALA A 74 13.88 -12.00 4.72
C ALA A 74 13.65 -10.77 5.60
N LEU A 75 12.65 -9.95 5.28
CA LEU A 75 12.31 -8.77 6.09
C LEU A 75 11.82 -9.19 7.49
N ARG A 76 10.94 -10.17 7.58
CA ARG A 76 10.41 -10.62 8.86
C ARG A 76 11.45 -11.30 9.75
N GLN A 77 12.51 -11.83 9.15
CA GLN A 77 13.64 -12.38 9.91
C GLN A 77 14.46 -11.28 10.57
N GLN A 78 14.44 -10.07 10.03
CA GLN A 78 15.23 -8.97 10.57
C GLN A 78 14.49 -8.20 11.65
N ARG A 79 13.17 -8.13 11.58
CA ARG A 79 12.39 -7.32 12.52
C ARG A 79 10.93 -7.79 12.51
N LYS A 80 10.26 -7.62 13.65
CA LYS A 80 8.84 -7.91 13.77
C LYS A 80 8.02 -7.02 12.83
N MET A 81 7.23 -7.64 11.98
CA MET A 81 6.33 -6.98 11.02
C MET A 81 5.07 -7.80 10.87
N THR A 82 3.97 -7.14 10.52
CA THR A 82 2.77 -7.86 10.11
C THR A 82 3.01 -8.53 8.75
N LEU A 83 2.22 -9.55 8.44
CA LEU A 83 2.29 -10.21 7.13
C LEU A 83 1.99 -9.21 6.00
N GLY A 84 0.97 -8.38 6.18
CA GLY A 84 0.60 -7.37 5.19
C GLY A 84 1.72 -6.39 4.90
N ASP A 85 2.31 -5.82 5.95
CA ASP A 85 3.42 -4.86 5.80
C ASP A 85 4.62 -5.50 5.12
N ALA A 86 4.95 -6.74 5.49
CA ALA A 86 6.07 -7.45 4.89
C ALA A 86 5.86 -7.67 3.39
N LEU A 87 4.64 -8.04 2.99
CA LEU A 87 4.30 -8.24 1.57
C LEU A 87 4.31 -6.94 0.79
N ILE A 88 3.81 -5.86 1.38
CA ILE A 88 3.82 -4.53 0.76
C ILE A 88 5.26 -4.06 0.53
N ALA A 89 6.10 -4.13 1.57
CA ALA A 89 7.50 -3.75 1.46
C ALA A 89 8.23 -4.62 0.44
N ALA A 90 8.00 -5.93 0.48
CA ALA A 90 8.60 -6.86 -0.47
C ALA A 90 8.22 -6.54 -1.92
N SER A 91 6.95 -6.18 -2.16
CA SER A 91 6.48 -5.77 -3.49
C SER A 91 7.23 -4.54 -3.99
N CYS A 92 7.44 -3.56 -3.11
CA CYS A 92 8.21 -2.36 -3.46
C CYS A 92 9.66 -2.71 -3.82
N LEU A 93 10.30 -3.55 -3.02
CA LEU A 93 11.68 -3.95 -3.27
C LEU A 93 11.81 -4.75 -4.57
N GLU A 94 10.88 -5.66 -4.80
CA GLU A 94 10.87 -6.49 -6.01
C GLU A 94 10.77 -5.65 -7.28
N HIS A 95 9.89 -4.65 -7.28
CA HIS A 95 9.62 -3.82 -8.46
C HIS A 95 10.36 -2.49 -8.45
N GLN A 96 11.23 -2.27 -7.47
CA GLN A 96 12.02 -1.04 -7.33
C GLN A 96 11.14 0.20 -7.31
N LEU A 97 10.06 0.15 -6.53
CA LEU A 97 9.10 1.25 -6.38
C LEU A 97 9.22 1.86 -4.99
N PRO A 98 9.14 3.20 -4.88
CA PRO A 98 8.96 3.83 -3.57
C PRO A 98 7.60 3.48 -3.00
N LEU A 99 7.49 3.54 -1.68
CA LEU A 99 6.25 3.29 -0.95
C LEU A 99 5.62 4.60 -0.50
N ALA A 100 4.35 4.79 -0.77
CA ALA A 100 3.55 5.86 -0.17
C ALA A 100 2.81 5.28 1.03
N THR A 101 3.05 5.81 2.22
CA THR A 101 2.45 5.33 3.46
C THR A 101 2.31 6.46 4.48
N ALA A 102 1.26 6.40 5.30
CA ALA A 102 1.10 7.26 6.46
C ALA A 102 1.80 6.67 7.71
N ASN A 103 2.22 5.41 7.65
CA ASN A 103 2.82 4.69 8.78
C ASN A 103 4.33 4.54 8.60
N GLU A 104 5.04 5.67 8.58
CA GLU A 104 6.48 5.69 8.31
C GLU A 104 7.28 4.78 9.24
N LYS A 105 6.91 4.72 10.51
CA LYS A 105 7.63 3.94 11.52
C LYS A 105 7.69 2.45 11.20
N ASP A 106 6.68 1.93 10.53
CA ASP A 106 6.62 0.51 10.20
C ASP A 106 7.59 0.13 9.09
N PHE A 107 8.06 1.11 8.30
CA PHE A 107 8.86 0.85 7.10
C PHE A 107 10.21 1.57 7.06
N GLU A 108 10.40 2.63 7.84
CA GLU A 108 11.59 3.49 7.73
C GLU A 108 12.91 2.78 8.06
N TRP A 109 12.85 1.66 8.78
CA TRP A 109 14.04 0.86 9.09
C TRP A 109 14.59 0.10 7.88
N ILE A 110 13.84 0.00 6.80
CA ILE A 110 14.25 -0.71 5.58
C ILE A 110 15.04 0.26 4.70
N ALA A 111 16.36 0.18 4.77
CA ALA A 111 17.24 1.16 4.13
C ALA A 111 17.05 1.28 2.62
N ALA A 112 16.76 0.16 1.95
CA ALA A 112 16.60 0.11 0.50
C ALA A 112 15.23 0.60 0.01
N LEU A 113 14.32 0.98 0.92
CA LEU A 113 12.94 1.35 0.58
C LEU A 113 12.72 2.85 0.77
N PRO A 114 12.64 3.63 -0.33
CA PRO A 114 12.24 5.04 -0.22
C PRO A 114 10.78 5.15 0.20
N ILE A 115 10.50 6.04 1.15
CA ILE A 115 9.16 6.22 1.71
C ILE A 115 8.72 7.66 1.51
N HIS A 116 7.45 7.83 1.13
CA HIS A 116 6.80 9.13 1.06
C HIS A 116 5.51 9.09 1.87
N ASN A 117 5.32 10.10 2.70
CA ASN A 117 4.09 10.24 3.47
C ASN A 117 3.30 11.45 2.97
N PRO A 118 2.29 11.25 2.10
CA PRO A 118 1.51 12.37 1.55
C PRO A 118 0.60 13.05 2.58
N MET A 119 0.42 12.44 3.76
CA MET A 119 -0.36 13.03 4.85
C MET A 119 0.46 14.03 5.66
N ARG A 120 1.77 14.01 5.50
CA ARG A 120 2.68 14.93 6.20
C ARG A 120 3.11 16.02 5.22
N GLN A 121 2.72 17.23 5.51
CA GLN A 121 3.01 18.40 4.68
C GLN A 121 3.84 19.41 5.43
#